data_75a1cc19ef5bc0ee0a171cf73e1d8110
#
_entry.id   75a1cc19ef5bc0ee0a171cf73e1d8110
#
_cell.length_a   1.000
_cell.length_b   1.000
_cell.length_c   1.000
_cell.angle_alpha   90.00
_cell.angle_beta   90.00
_cell.angle_gamma   90.00
#
_symmetry.space_group_name_H-M   'P 1'
#
loop_
_entity.id
_entity.type
_entity.pdbx_description
1 polymer ?
#
loop_
_entity_poly.entity_id
_entity_poly.type
_entity_poly.pdbx_seq_one_letter_code
_entity_poly.pdbx_strand_id
1 'polypeptide(L)'
;MKTEETIKLIKYVTGSVAAVLLAAALQLQFAYAAGIITLLTIQDTKKETVRITAKRMIIFVIMTILSAVIFPLAGYHVWAFGIVLIPYLFSCMALDMKEAIAPIAVLCTHYVSAKSCSSSMILNEFLILVIGAGIGTLWNLYMPDGRRQLLDYQKTVDDKIVYILRRMAIYIELEDKTDYTGSCFDELDAMLVNLKKEALRYMNNHLITEDDYYYEYMQMRARQCVILKRIYADIIRLTTTPEQGKALADFIRQTADEFAEQNNVETLLSELERLHRYYEQQQLPVTRQEFENRSMLYHILEDMKAFLDIKKDFITAR
;
A
#
# COMPACT_ATOMS: atom_id res chain seq x y z
N MET A 1 -12.13 0.88 19.59
CA MET A 1 -11.27 -0.08 18.90
C MET A 1 -11.92 -0.40 17.56
N LYS A 2 -11.22 -0.22 16.47
CA LYS A 2 -11.78 -0.52 15.13
C LYS A 2 -12.04 -2.03 15.02
N THR A 3 -13.07 -2.44 14.33
CA THR A 3 -13.47 -3.86 14.17
C THR A 3 -12.29 -4.77 13.78
N GLU A 4 -11.38 -4.27 12.96
CA GLU A 4 -10.17 -4.99 12.55
C GLU A 4 -9.18 -5.27 13.68
N GLU A 5 -8.97 -4.29 14.57
CA GLU A 5 -8.10 -4.47 15.76
C GLU A 5 -8.68 -5.52 16.69
N THR A 6 -10.00 -5.56 16.83
CA THR A 6 -10.69 -6.58 17.64
C THR A 6 -10.50 -7.97 17.04
N ILE A 7 -10.66 -8.11 15.71
CA ILE A 7 -10.45 -9.39 15.02
C ILE A 7 -8.98 -9.84 15.19
N LYS A 8 -8.03 -8.93 15.06
CA LYS A 8 -6.61 -9.23 15.22
C LYS A 8 -6.29 -9.68 16.66
N LEU A 9 -6.86 -9.01 17.66
CA LEU A 9 -6.73 -9.40 19.07
C LEU A 9 -7.27 -10.81 19.32
N ILE A 10 -8.46 -11.12 18.80
CA ILE A 10 -9.04 -12.47 18.92
C ILE A 10 -8.14 -13.52 18.29
N LYS A 11 -7.58 -13.25 17.10
CA LYS A 11 -6.64 -14.16 16.44
C LYS A 11 -5.39 -14.40 17.28
N TYR A 12 -4.82 -13.36 17.87
CA TYR A 12 -3.65 -13.48 18.73
C TYR A 12 -3.91 -14.40 19.91
N VAL A 13 -5.00 -14.17 20.62
CA VAL A 13 -5.34 -14.96 21.82
C VAL A 13 -5.67 -16.39 21.45
N THR A 14 -6.64 -16.59 20.54
CA THR A 14 -7.12 -17.95 20.20
C THR A 14 -6.06 -18.77 19.48
N GLY A 15 -5.29 -18.19 18.56
CA GLY A 15 -4.21 -18.86 17.87
C GLY A 15 -3.07 -19.26 18.81
N SER A 16 -2.65 -18.38 19.70
CA SER A 16 -1.58 -18.69 20.67
C SER A 16 -1.98 -19.78 21.65
N VAL A 17 -3.22 -19.72 22.18
CA VAL A 17 -3.74 -20.76 23.08
C VAL A 17 -3.83 -22.09 22.35
N ALA A 18 -4.34 -22.13 21.11
CA ALA A 18 -4.43 -23.35 20.32
C ALA A 18 -3.03 -23.97 20.05
N ALA A 19 -2.02 -23.12 19.76
CA ALA A 19 -0.65 -23.60 19.55
C ALA A 19 -0.04 -24.21 20.81
N VAL A 20 -0.23 -23.57 21.96
CA VAL A 20 0.26 -24.11 23.24
C VAL A 20 -0.44 -25.43 23.58
N LEU A 21 -1.76 -25.51 23.44
CA LEU A 21 -2.52 -26.73 23.72
C LEU A 21 -2.09 -27.89 22.81
N LEU A 22 -1.87 -27.64 21.50
CA LEU A 22 -1.39 -28.67 20.59
C LEU A 22 0.02 -29.14 20.92
N ALA A 23 0.93 -28.20 21.21
CA ALA A 23 2.31 -28.53 21.59
C ALA A 23 2.35 -29.32 22.92
N ALA A 24 1.51 -28.95 23.91
CA ALA A 24 1.38 -29.64 25.17
C ALA A 24 0.77 -31.04 25.01
N ALA A 25 -0.25 -31.20 24.18
CA ALA A 25 -0.85 -32.49 23.85
C ALA A 25 0.13 -33.46 23.23
N LEU A 26 1.10 -32.95 22.44
CA LEU A 26 2.22 -33.72 21.87
C LEU A 26 3.38 -33.91 22.86
N GLN A 27 3.21 -33.48 24.12
CA GLN A 27 4.23 -33.57 25.18
C GLN A 27 5.58 -32.91 24.81
N LEU A 28 5.55 -31.87 23.98
CA LEU A 28 6.77 -31.16 23.62
C LEU A 28 7.30 -30.35 24.81
N GLN A 29 8.62 -30.34 24.98
CA GLN A 29 9.29 -29.48 25.96
C GLN A 29 9.13 -28.01 25.51
N PHE A 30 8.99 -27.09 26.44
CA PHE A 30 8.82 -25.65 26.17
C PHE A 30 7.60 -25.31 25.29
N ALA A 31 6.49 -26.05 25.44
CA ALA A 31 5.27 -25.88 24.64
C ALA A 31 4.75 -24.43 24.54
N TYR A 32 4.96 -23.59 25.57
CA TYR A 32 4.56 -22.19 25.55
C TYR A 32 5.24 -21.35 24.45
N ALA A 33 6.43 -21.76 24.00
CA ALA A 33 7.11 -21.07 22.92
C ALA A 33 6.33 -21.16 21.58
N ALA A 34 5.56 -22.22 21.35
CA ALA A 34 4.68 -22.31 20.19
C ALA A 34 3.64 -21.17 20.16
N GLY A 35 3.08 -20.81 21.33
CA GLY A 35 2.16 -19.67 21.44
C GLY A 35 2.83 -18.33 21.12
N ILE A 36 4.05 -18.12 21.62
CA ILE A 36 4.83 -16.90 21.34
C ILE A 36 5.14 -16.81 19.83
N ILE A 37 5.55 -17.91 19.22
CA ILE A 37 5.82 -17.98 17.78
C ILE A 37 4.57 -17.69 16.98
N THR A 38 3.40 -18.18 17.41
CA THR A 38 2.11 -17.87 16.78
C THR A 38 1.81 -16.37 16.81
N LEU A 39 1.96 -15.73 17.98
CA LEU A 39 1.79 -14.26 18.13
C LEU A 39 2.66 -13.50 17.14
N LEU A 40 3.92 -13.87 17.04
CA LEU A 40 4.89 -13.22 16.14
C LEU A 40 4.69 -13.58 14.67
N THR A 41 3.91 -14.61 14.35
CA THR A 41 3.66 -15.07 12.97
C THR A 41 2.50 -14.30 12.32
N ILE A 42 1.49 -13.92 13.08
CA ILE A 42 0.32 -13.22 12.56
C ILE A 42 0.72 -11.79 12.15
N GLN A 43 0.67 -11.52 10.85
CA GLN A 43 1.02 -10.23 10.26
C GLN A 43 -0.23 -9.50 9.71
N ASP A 44 -0.03 -8.31 9.13
CA ASP A 44 -1.12 -7.50 8.59
C ASP A 44 -1.67 -8.03 7.27
N THR A 45 -0.91 -8.89 6.56
CA THR A 45 -1.33 -9.49 5.28
C THR A 45 -1.00 -10.98 5.21
N LYS A 46 -1.72 -11.70 4.35
CA LYS A 46 -1.51 -13.15 4.13
C LYS A 46 -0.15 -13.42 3.49
N LYS A 47 0.23 -12.67 2.44
CA LYS A 47 1.52 -12.82 1.74
C LYS A 47 2.69 -12.63 2.70
N GLU A 48 2.62 -11.61 3.56
CA GLU A 48 3.66 -11.34 4.53
C GLU A 48 3.79 -12.46 5.56
N THR A 49 2.67 -12.98 6.08
CA THR A 49 2.67 -14.10 7.03
C THR A 49 3.34 -15.35 6.45
N VAL A 50 2.99 -15.73 5.21
CA VAL A 50 3.61 -16.88 4.53
C VAL A 50 5.11 -16.64 4.29
N ARG A 51 5.48 -15.43 3.84
CA ARG A 51 6.88 -15.05 3.62
C ARG A 51 7.70 -15.13 4.90
N ILE A 52 7.18 -14.59 6.01
CA ILE A 52 7.86 -14.62 7.32
C ILE A 52 7.98 -16.07 7.83
N THR A 53 6.95 -16.88 7.68
CA THR A 53 7.01 -18.31 8.04
C THR A 53 8.11 -19.03 7.28
N ALA A 54 8.20 -18.84 5.96
CA ALA A 54 9.28 -19.44 5.16
C ALA A 54 10.68 -18.96 5.60
N LYS A 55 10.84 -17.65 5.83
CA LYS A 55 12.10 -17.09 6.34
C LYS A 55 12.52 -17.71 7.67
N ARG A 56 11.59 -17.94 8.60
CA ARG A 56 11.87 -18.57 9.89
C ARG A 56 12.34 -20.01 9.76
N MET A 57 11.78 -20.79 8.83
CA MET A 57 12.25 -22.15 8.57
C MET A 57 13.71 -22.15 8.10
N ILE A 58 14.09 -21.26 7.21
CA ILE A 58 15.46 -21.14 6.72
C ILE A 58 16.42 -20.78 7.87
N ILE A 59 16.09 -19.74 8.63
CA ILE A 59 16.92 -19.25 9.74
C ILE A 59 17.01 -20.28 10.88
N PHE A 60 15.94 -21.04 11.13
CA PHE A 60 15.97 -22.14 12.10
C PHE A 60 17.02 -23.19 11.74
N VAL A 61 17.12 -23.58 10.47
CA VAL A 61 18.14 -24.53 10.02
C VAL A 61 19.56 -23.98 10.28
N ILE A 62 19.81 -22.72 9.92
CA ILE A 62 21.11 -22.07 10.15
C ILE A 62 21.43 -22.05 11.65
N MET A 63 20.50 -21.59 12.48
CA MET A 63 20.67 -21.52 13.93
C MET A 63 20.92 -22.91 14.55
N THR A 64 20.18 -23.92 14.10
CA THR A 64 20.34 -25.31 14.57
C THR A 64 21.71 -25.84 14.25
N ILE A 65 22.23 -25.63 13.03
CA ILE A 65 23.59 -26.05 12.63
C ILE A 65 24.65 -25.36 13.51
N LEU A 66 24.53 -24.02 13.68
CA LEU A 66 25.45 -23.28 14.53
C LEU A 66 25.42 -23.76 15.99
N SER A 67 24.21 -24.00 16.53
CA SER A 67 24.05 -24.53 17.90
C SER A 67 24.62 -25.93 18.07
N ALA A 68 24.38 -26.83 17.09
CA ALA A 68 24.88 -28.21 17.13
C ALA A 68 26.41 -28.31 17.02
N VAL A 69 27.06 -27.29 16.43
CA VAL A 69 28.54 -27.23 16.37
C VAL A 69 29.13 -26.55 17.61
N ILE A 70 28.57 -25.40 18.00
CA ILE A 70 29.20 -24.55 19.03
C ILE A 70 28.94 -25.07 20.44
N PHE A 71 27.70 -25.46 20.81
CA PHE A 71 27.40 -25.90 22.18
C PHE A 71 28.13 -27.16 22.63
N PRO A 72 28.32 -28.22 21.82
CA PRO A 72 29.12 -29.37 22.25
C PRO A 72 30.60 -29.04 22.52
N LEU A 73 31.14 -28.03 21.80
CA LEU A 73 32.56 -27.61 21.94
C LEU A 73 32.76 -26.61 23.08
N ALA A 74 31.82 -25.64 23.20
CA ALA A 74 31.95 -24.52 24.13
C ALA A 74 31.17 -24.73 25.45
N GLY A 75 30.34 -25.77 25.52
CA GLY A 75 29.43 -26.01 26.66
C GLY A 75 28.15 -25.18 26.57
N TYR A 76 27.16 -25.51 27.40
CA TYR A 76 25.83 -24.88 27.44
C TYR A 76 25.83 -23.74 28.47
N HIS A 77 26.60 -22.69 28.19
CA HIS A 77 26.77 -21.52 29.05
C HIS A 77 26.29 -20.25 28.36
N VAL A 78 26.01 -19.21 29.15
CA VAL A 78 25.56 -17.91 28.61
C VAL A 78 26.54 -17.30 27.60
N TRP A 79 27.85 -17.45 27.81
CA TRP A 79 28.84 -16.94 26.88
C TRP A 79 28.87 -17.73 25.55
N ALA A 80 28.61 -19.06 25.57
CA ALA A 80 28.50 -19.87 24.38
C ALA A 80 27.25 -19.49 23.56
N PHE A 81 26.16 -19.17 24.22
CA PHE A 81 24.98 -18.57 23.57
C PHE A 81 25.35 -17.26 22.85
N GLY A 82 26.15 -16.38 23.48
CA GLY A 82 26.66 -15.18 22.83
C GLY A 82 27.48 -15.47 21.56
N ILE A 83 28.32 -16.51 21.58
CA ILE A 83 29.10 -16.95 20.40
C ILE A 83 28.17 -17.44 19.27
N VAL A 84 27.10 -18.19 19.58
CA VAL A 84 26.09 -18.59 18.57
C VAL A 84 25.36 -17.41 18.00
N LEU A 85 25.01 -16.40 18.83
CA LEU A 85 24.26 -15.24 18.39
C LEU A 85 24.99 -14.40 17.33
N ILE A 86 26.31 -14.28 17.39
CA ILE A 86 27.06 -13.44 16.44
C ILE A 86 26.86 -13.90 14.98
N PRO A 87 27.22 -15.13 14.57
CA PRO A 87 27.02 -15.59 13.20
C PRO A 87 25.53 -15.74 12.86
N TYR A 88 24.69 -16.06 13.83
CA TYR A 88 23.24 -16.14 13.64
C TYR A 88 22.65 -14.79 13.25
N LEU A 89 22.93 -13.71 14.01
CA LEU A 89 22.45 -12.37 13.71
C LEU A 89 23.02 -11.84 12.39
N PHE A 90 24.32 -12.11 12.13
CA PHE A 90 24.92 -11.78 10.84
C PHE A 90 24.17 -12.45 9.68
N SER A 91 23.82 -13.74 9.80
CA SER A 91 23.03 -14.46 8.79
C SER A 91 21.65 -13.84 8.60
N CYS A 92 20.95 -13.47 9.68
CA CYS A 92 19.66 -12.81 9.61
C CYS A 92 19.73 -11.45 8.89
N MET A 93 20.79 -10.69 9.11
CA MET A 93 21.00 -9.39 8.46
C MET A 93 21.40 -9.54 6.99
N ALA A 94 22.32 -10.46 6.69
CA ALA A 94 22.80 -10.70 5.33
C ALA A 94 21.70 -11.24 4.39
N LEU A 95 20.75 -12.01 4.93
CA LEU A 95 19.64 -12.59 4.18
C LEU A 95 18.35 -11.72 4.23
N ASP A 96 18.39 -10.55 4.86
CA ASP A 96 17.21 -9.71 5.09
C ASP A 96 16.04 -10.46 5.74
N MET A 97 16.35 -11.19 6.83
CA MET A 97 15.40 -12.02 7.59
C MET A 97 15.27 -11.57 9.06
N LYS A 98 15.22 -10.25 9.27
CA LYS A 98 15.19 -9.64 10.62
C LYS A 98 13.98 -10.08 11.47
N GLU A 99 12.87 -10.39 10.83
CA GLU A 99 11.63 -10.84 11.48
C GLU A 99 11.76 -12.27 12.09
N ALA A 100 12.80 -13.01 11.71
CA ALA A 100 13.11 -14.32 12.29
C ALA A 100 13.95 -14.23 13.57
N ILE A 101 14.60 -13.09 13.87
CA ILE A 101 15.56 -12.95 14.96
C ILE A 101 14.96 -13.36 16.30
N ALA A 102 13.87 -12.72 16.72
CA ALA A 102 13.32 -12.97 18.06
C ALA A 102 12.78 -14.40 18.23
N PRO A 103 11.89 -14.92 17.37
CA PRO A 103 11.33 -16.25 17.56
C PRO A 103 12.37 -17.39 17.52
N ILE A 104 13.37 -17.27 16.65
CA ILE A 104 14.38 -18.34 16.53
C ILE A 104 15.43 -18.24 17.65
N ALA A 105 15.77 -17.03 18.12
CA ALA A 105 16.62 -16.87 19.32
C ALA A 105 15.99 -17.50 20.57
N VAL A 106 14.65 -17.45 20.73
CA VAL A 106 13.96 -18.16 21.81
C VAL A 106 14.21 -19.66 21.74
N LEU A 107 14.10 -20.28 20.55
CA LEU A 107 14.39 -21.71 20.38
C LEU A 107 15.86 -22.04 20.69
N CYS A 108 16.80 -21.15 20.38
CA CYS A 108 18.20 -21.30 20.75
C CYS A 108 18.40 -21.35 22.29
N THR A 109 17.64 -20.57 23.06
CA THR A 109 17.70 -20.60 24.53
C THR A 109 17.25 -21.93 25.11
N HIS A 110 16.38 -22.67 24.43
CA HIS A 110 15.95 -23.99 24.87
C HIS A 110 17.09 -25.03 24.85
N TYR A 111 17.97 -24.97 23.83
CA TYR A 111 19.17 -25.84 23.81
C TYR A 111 20.07 -25.57 25.02
N VAL A 112 20.24 -24.31 25.41
CA VAL A 112 21.01 -23.94 26.62
C VAL A 112 20.33 -24.44 27.87
N SER A 113 19.02 -24.25 27.98
CA SER A 113 18.24 -24.67 29.15
C SER A 113 18.18 -26.18 29.32
N ALA A 114 18.01 -26.92 28.21
CA ALA A 114 18.02 -28.38 28.21
C ALA A 114 19.44 -28.99 28.29
N LYS A 115 20.47 -28.16 28.15
CA LYS A 115 21.88 -28.58 28.04
C LYS A 115 22.09 -29.69 27.03
N SER A 116 21.37 -29.62 25.90
CA SER A 116 21.37 -30.68 24.88
C SER A 116 21.04 -30.12 23.50
N CYS A 117 21.79 -30.57 22.50
CA CYS A 117 21.50 -30.44 21.06
C CYS A 117 21.30 -31.82 20.43
N SER A 118 20.73 -32.78 21.16
CA SER A 118 20.42 -34.11 20.61
C SER A 118 19.39 -34.04 19.48
N SER A 119 19.35 -35.06 18.63
CA SER A 119 18.38 -35.13 17.53
C SER A 119 16.93 -35.06 18.02
N SER A 120 16.62 -35.58 19.21
CA SER A 120 15.30 -35.49 19.84
C SER A 120 14.97 -34.05 20.25
N MET A 121 15.96 -33.31 20.76
CA MET A 121 15.77 -31.91 21.14
C MET A 121 15.63 -31.02 19.90
N ILE A 122 16.40 -31.26 18.85
CA ILE A 122 16.25 -30.54 17.55
C ILE A 122 14.86 -30.79 16.95
N LEU A 123 14.39 -32.06 16.99
CA LEU A 123 13.03 -32.38 16.52
C LEU A 123 11.95 -31.67 17.35
N ASN A 124 12.13 -31.59 18.69
CA ASN A 124 11.23 -30.87 19.58
C ASN A 124 11.10 -29.39 19.17
N GLU A 125 12.24 -28.70 18.98
CA GLU A 125 12.25 -27.29 18.60
C GLU A 125 11.69 -27.08 17.19
N PHE A 126 11.96 -28.00 16.25
CA PHE A 126 11.35 -27.96 14.93
C PHE A 126 9.83 -28.09 14.97
N LEU A 127 9.29 -29.00 15.78
CA LEU A 127 7.86 -29.21 15.95
C LEU A 127 7.21 -27.97 16.61
N ILE A 128 7.85 -27.35 17.61
CA ILE A 128 7.40 -26.10 18.21
C ILE A 128 7.30 -25.00 17.17
N LEU A 129 8.32 -24.85 16.32
CA LEU A 129 8.34 -23.87 15.24
C LEU A 129 7.21 -24.13 14.22
N VAL A 130 7.07 -25.40 13.78
CA VAL A 130 6.03 -25.79 12.79
C VAL A 130 4.63 -25.56 13.36
N ILE A 131 4.38 -25.94 14.61
CA ILE A 131 3.09 -25.73 15.26
C ILE A 131 2.80 -24.23 15.41
N GLY A 132 3.74 -23.48 15.97
CA GLY A 132 3.55 -22.06 16.22
C GLY A 132 3.37 -21.24 14.93
N ALA A 133 4.27 -21.44 13.95
CA ALA A 133 4.20 -20.74 12.68
C ALA A 133 3.04 -21.26 11.79
N GLY A 134 2.75 -22.56 11.83
CA GLY A 134 1.64 -23.19 11.09
C GLY A 134 0.29 -22.67 11.57
N ILE A 135 0.02 -22.71 12.89
CA ILE A 135 -1.22 -22.19 13.46
C ILE A 135 -1.34 -20.68 13.21
N GLY A 136 -0.26 -19.90 13.40
CA GLY A 136 -0.27 -18.48 13.10
C GLY A 136 -0.60 -18.18 11.65
N THR A 137 -0.07 -18.95 10.72
CA THR A 137 -0.39 -18.83 9.29
C THR A 137 -1.84 -19.21 9.00
N LEU A 138 -2.33 -20.35 9.51
CA LEU A 138 -3.71 -20.80 9.31
C LEU A 138 -4.72 -19.80 9.84
N TRP A 139 -4.52 -19.26 11.07
CA TRP A 139 -5.37 -18.23 11.64
C TRP A 139 -5.35 -16.95 10.81
N ASN A 140 -4.21 -16.62 10.19
CA ASN A 140 -4.10 -15.42 9.38
C ASN A 140 -4.62 -15.58 7.95
N LEU A 141 -4.85 -16.81 7.45
CA LEU A 141 -5.53 -17.03 6.17
C LEU A 141 -7.00 -16.56 6.20
N TYR A 142 -7.65 -16.59 7.36
CA TYR A 142 -8.98 -16.00 7.54
C TYR A 142 -8.85 -14.49 7.73
N MET A 143 -8.90 -13.73 6.64
CA MET A 143 -9.01 -12.27 6.64
C MET A 143 -10.31 -11.85 5.97
N PRO A 144 -11.06 -10.89 6.57
CA PRO A 144 -12.22 -10.30 5.90
C PRO A 144 -11.81 -9.70 4.55
N ASP A 145 -12.67 -9.87 3.56
CA ASP A 145 -12.49 -9.24 2.26
C ASP A 145 -12.66 -7.72 2.39
N GLY A 146 -11.58 -6.96 2.23
CA GLY A 146 -11.57 -5.49 2.29
C GLY A 146 -12.09 -4.81 1.01
N ARG A 147 -12.60 -5.56 0.02
CA ARG A 147 -13.02 -5.05 -1.28
C ARG A 147 -14.07 -3.94 -1.18
N ARG A 148 -15.06 -4.13 -0.32
CA ARG A 148 -16.14 -3.13 -0.16
C ARG A 148 -15.60 -1.80 0.35
N GLN A 149 -14.74 -1.84 1.34
CA GLN A 149 -14.10 -0.64 1.89
C GLN A 149 -13.22 0.06 0.85
N LEU A 150 -12.52 -0.71 0.03
CA LEU A 150 -11.68 -0.20 -1.05
C LEU A 150 -12.50 0.50 -2.13
N LEU A 151 -13.67 -0.07 -2.52
CA LEU A 151 -14.61 0.56 -3.44
C LEU A 151 -15.20 1.86 -2.88
N ASP A 152 -15.50 1.92 -1.58
CA ASP A 152 -15.97 3.14 -0.92
C ASP A 152 -14.90 4.23 -0.95
N TYR A 153 -13.63 3.89 -0.69
CA TYR A 153 -12.51 4.83 -0.82
C TYR A 153 -12.29 5.30 -2.26
N GLN A 154 -12.36 4.40 -3.24
CA GLN A 154 -12.27 4.73 -4.66
C GLN A 154 -13.32 5.78 -5.04
N LYS A 155 -14.58 5.51 -4.69
CA LYS A 155 -15.69 6.45 -4.94
C LYS A 155 -15.45 7.81 -4.28
N THR A 156 -14.98 7.83 -3.04
CA THR A 156 -14.72 9.09 -2.31
C THR A 156 -13.64 9.92 -3.01
N VAL A 157 -12.59 9.28 -3.54
CA VAL A 157 -11.53 9.96 -4.31
C VAL A 157 -12.09 10.50 -5.62
N ASP A 158 -12.90 9.72 -6.33
CA ASP A 158 -13.51 10.13 -7.60
C ASP A 158 -14.49 11.32 -7.39
N ASP A 159 -15.33 11.28 -6.38
CA ASP A 159 -16.23 12.36 -6.02
C ASP A 159 -15.45 13.65 -5.67
N LYS A 160 -14.28 13.51 -5.02
CA LYS A 160 -13.41 14.66 -4.72
C LYS A 160 -12.77 15.26 -5.97
N ILE A 161 -12.35 14.43 -6.91
CA ILE A 161 -11.81 14.90 -8.21
C ILE A 161 -12.90 15.64 -9.00
N VAL A 162 -14.10 15.08 -9.07
CA VAL A 162 -15.27 15.76 -9.70
C VAL A 162 -15.53 17.12 -9.07
N TYR A 163 -15.52 17.19 -7.74
CA TYR A 163 -15.66 18.44 -7.01
C TYR A 163 -14.57 19.46 -7.40
N ILE A 164 -13.31 19.02 -7.50
CA ILE A 164 -12.18 19.88 -7.89
C ILE A 164 -12.36 20.38 -9.32
N LEU A 165 -12.69 19.52 -10.27
CA LEU A 165 -12.93 19.90 -11.67
C LEU A 165 -14.05 20.93 -11.79
N ARG A 166 -15.18 20.74 -11.09
CA ARG A 166 -16.28 21.71 -11.09
C ARG A 166 -15.85 23.06 -10.53
N ARG A 167 -15.08 23.07 -9.46
CA ARG A 167 -14.51 24.31 -8.91
C ARG A 167 -13.56 24.98 -9.88
N MET A 168 -12.68 24.24 -10.54
CA MET A 168 -11.77 24.77 -11.57
C MET A 168 -12.55 25.49 -12.68
N ALA A 169 -13.61 24.87 -13.20
CA ALA A 169 -14.46 25.46 -14.21
C ALA A 169 -15.07 26.79 -13.75
N ILE A 170 -15.53 26.89 -12.51
CA ILE A 170 -16.06 28.11 -11.94
C ILE A 170 -14.97 29.21 -11.86
N TYR A 171 -13.79 28.86 -11.34
CA TYR A 171 -12.72 29.84 -11.11
C TYR A 171 -11.98 30.27 -12.38
N ILE A 172 -12.12 29.56 -13.50
CA ILE A 172 -11.70 30.07 -14.82
C ILE A 172 -12.52 31.24 -15.24
N GLU A 173 -13.84 31.28 -14.92
CA GLU A 173 -14.78 32.30 -15.32
C GLU A 173 -14.85 33.50 -14.31
N LEU A 174 -14.29 33.34 -13.12
CA LEU A 174 -14.29 34.36 -12.08
C LEU A 174 -13.00 35.23 -12.15
N GLU A 175 -13.15 36.56 -12.01
CA GLU A 175 -11.99 37.45 -11.86
C GLU A 175 -11.43 37.39 -10.45
N ASP A 176 -12.27 37.40 -9.43
CA ASP A 176 -11.85 37.26 -8.03
C ASP A 176 -11.62 35.76 -7.67
N LYS A 177 -10.41 35.44 -7.27
CA LYS A 177 -9.97 34.11 -6.90
C LYS A 177 -9.42 34.00 -5.46
N THR A 178 -9.70 35.01 -4.63
CA THR A 178 -9.18 35.08 -3.25
C THR A 178 -9.62 33.90 -2.39
N ASP A 179 -10.82 33.37 -2.61
CA ASP A 179 -11.35 32.21 -1.89
C ASP A 179 -10.87 30.85 -2.45
N TYR A 180 -10.08 30.85 -3.54
CA TYR A 180 -9.58 29.61 -4.14
C TYR A 180 -8.26 29.18 -3.51
N THR A 181 -8.31 28.70 -2.29
CA THR A 181 -7.15 28.40 -1.43
C THR A 181 -6.42 27.10 -1.75
N GLY A 182 -6.97 26.24 -2.60
CA GLY A 182 -6.37 24.94 -2.93
C GLY A 182 -6.43 23.89 -1.81
N SER A 183 -7.05 24.16 -0.66
CA SER A 183 -7.16 23.22 0.47
C SER A 183 -7.81 21.87 0.11
N CYS A 184 -8.63 21.84 -0.96
CA CYS A 184 -9.20 20.59 -1.47
C CYS A 184 -8.15 19.58 -1.96
N PHE A 185 -6.94 20.04 -2.33
CA PHE A 185 -5.86 19.15 -2.72
C PHE A 185 -5.19 18.47 -1.53
N ASP A 186 -5.08 19.13 -0.38
CA ASP A 186 -4.55 18.53 0.84
C ASP A 186 -5.43 17.39 1.30
N GLU A 187 -6.75 17.57 1.20
CA GLU A 187 -7.71 16.51 1.50
C GLU A 187 -7.60 15.35 0.49
N LEU A 188 -7.48 15.65 -0.82
CA LEU A 188 -7.31 14.63 -1.85
C LEU A 188 -6.00 13.86 -1.67
N ASP A 189 -4.89 14.52 -1.33
CA ASP A 189 -3.61 13.86 -1.05
C ASP A 189 -3.74 12.89 0.13
N ALA A 190 -4.39 13.30 1.22
CA ALA A 190 -4.62 12.44 2.37
C ALA A 190 -5.50 11.22 2.02
N MET A 191 -6.53 11.41 1.18
CA MET A 191 -7.37 10.32 0.67
C MET A 191 -6.57 9.35 -0.19
N LEU A 192 -5.72 9.84 -1.09
CA LEU A 192 -4.87 9.02 -1.97
C LEU A 192 -3.86 8.20 -1.17
N VAL A 193 -3.26 8.77 -0.12
CA VAL A 193 -2.35 8.04 0.77
C VAL A 193 -3.07 6.87 1.46
N ASN A 194 -4.28 7.10 1.97
CA ASN A 194 -5.08 6.08 2.61
C ASN A 194 -5.51 4.99 1.62
N LEU A 195 -5.99 5.39 0.43
CA LEU A 195 -6.37 4.45 -0.63
C LEU A 195 -5.19 3.58 -1.06
N LYS A 196 -3.99 4.17 -1.19
CA LYS A 196 -2.77 3.42 -1.52
C LYS A 196 -2.47 2.33 -0.50
N LYS A 197 -2.57 2.66 0.79
CA LYS A 197 -2.34 1.71 1.87
C LYS A 197 -3.33 0.54 1.82
N GLU A 198 -4.61 0.84 1.65
CA GLU A 198 -5.65 -0.19 1.59
C GLU A 198 -5.57 -1.02 0.30
N ALA A 199 -5.24 -0.42 -0.85
CA ALA A 199 -5.02 -1.13 -2.10
C ALA A 199 -3.84 -2.11 -2.02
N LEU A 200 -2.71 -1.70 -1.43
CA LEU A 200 -1.57 -2.57 -1.18
C LEU A 200 -1.93 -3.72 -0.23
N ARG A 201 -2.71 -3.43 0.81
CA ARG A 201 -3.17 -4.43 1.77
C ARG A 201 -4.09 -5.45 1.08
N TYR A 202 -5.02 -4.99 0.25
CA TYR A 202 -5.91 -5.83 -0.54
C TYR A 202 -5.11 -6.77 -1.47
N MET A 203 -4.19 -6.23 -2.25
CA MET A 203 -3.31 -6.98 -3.15
C MET A 203 -2.49 -8.05 -2.39
N ASN A 204 -1.96 -7.72 -1.20
CA ASN A 204 -1.17 -8.63 -0.38
C ASN A 204 -2.01 -9.67 0.38
N ASN A 205 -3.34 -9.55 0.38
CA ASN A 205 -4.24 -10.55 0.92
C ASN A 205 -4.73 -11.57 -0.12
N HIS A 206 -4.44 -11.39 -1.41
CA HIS A 206 -4.69 -12.35 -2.48
C HIS A 206 -3.41 -13.13 -2.78
N LEU A 207 -3.36 -14.43 -2.38
CA LEU A 207 -2.17 -15.27 -2.50
C LEU A 207 -1.93 -15.77 -3.93
N ILE A 208 -3.00 -16.01 -4.69
CA ILE A 208 -2.97 -16.74 -5.97
C ILE A 208 -3.19 -15.80 -7.15
N THR A 209 -4.00 -14.76 -7.00
CA THR A 209 -4.28 -13.78 -8.06
C THR A 209 -3.51 -12.50 -7.81
N GLU A 210 -2.77 -12.05 -8.81
CA GLU A 210 -2.21 -10.69 -8.81
C GLU A 210 -3.33 -9.72 -9.22
N ASP A 211 -4.21 -9.40 -8.28
CA ASP A 211 -5.20 -8.36 -8.47
C ASP A 211 -4.59 -7.02 -8.06
N ASP A 212 -3.88 -6.40 -9.00
CA ASP A 212 -3.22 -5.10 -8.86
C ASP A 212 -4.11 -3.93 -9.31
N TYR A 213 -5.33 -4.24 -9.79
CA TYR A 213 -6.26 -3.25 -10.35
C TYR A 213 -6.41 -2.02 -9.46
N TYR A 214 -6.72 -2.21 -8.20
CA TYR A 214 -6.97 -1.09 -7.29
C TYR A 214 -5.70 -0.29 -6.98
N TYR A 215 -4.55 -0.95 -6.97
CA TYR A 215 -3.28 -0.28 -6.77
C TYR A 215 -2.91 0.58 -7.98
N GLU A 216 -3.04 0.07 -9.18
CA GLU A 216 -2.79 0.81 -10.42
C GLU A 216 -3.82 1.93 -10.64
N TYR A 217 -5.11 1.66 -10.32
CA TYR A 217 -6.14 2.69 -10.34
C TYR A 217 -5.78 3.87 -9.43
N MET A 218 -5.33 3.58 -8.22
CA MET A 218 -4.89 4.62 -7.31
C MET A 218 -3.67 5.37 -7.83
N GLN A 219 -2.69 4.68 -8.44
CA GLN A 219 -1.54 5.35 -9.07
C GLN A 219 -1.97 6.27 -10.22
N MET A 220 -2.91 5.83 -11.04
CA MET A 220 -3.51 6.64 -12.11
C MET A 220 -4.13 7.92 -11.52
N ARG A 221 -4.94 7.81 -10.44
CA ARG A 221 -5.55 8.95 -9.77
C ARG A 221 -4.52 9.89 -9.12
N ALA A 222 -3.45 9.35 -8.54
CA ALA A 222 -2.35 10.16 -8.00
C ALA A 222 -1.64 10.98 -9.10
N ARG A 223 -1.40 10.39 -10.28
CA ARG A 223 -0.85 11.12 -11.43
C ARG A 223 -1.80 12.23 -11.89
N GLN A 224 -3.10 11.95 -11.98
CA GLN A 224 -4.12 12.93 -12.33
C GLN A 224 -4.17 14.08 -11.31
N CYS A 225 -4.01 13.80 -10.01
CA CYS A 225 -3.94 14.84 -8.97
C CYS A 225 -2.78 15.82 -9.21
N VAL A 226 -1.62 15.34 -9.64
CA VAL A 226 -0.47 16.19 -9.99
C VAL A 226 -0.83 17.15 -11.13
N ILE A 227 -1.53 16.67 -12.16
CA ILE A 227 -1.98 17.51 -13.26
C ILE A 227 -3.00 18.56 -12.79
N LEU A 228 -3.99 18.15 -11.97
CA LEU A 228 -4.96 19.09 -11.42
C LEU A 228 -4.31 20.21 -10.59
N LYS A 229 -3.24 19.91 -9.84
CA LYS A 229 -2.50 20.96 -9.10
C LYS A 229 -1.82 21.96 -10.04
N ARG A 230 -1.32 21.52 -11.20
CA ARG A 230 -0.75 22.42 -12.22
C ARG A 230 -1.83 23.30 -12.82
N ILE A 231 -2.97 22.71 -13.20
CA ILE A 231 -4.13 23.47 -13.70
C ILE A 231 -4.58 24.51 -12.67
N TYR A 232 -4.65 24.14 -11.39
CA TYR A 232 -4.95 25.08 -10.31
C TYR A 232 -3.96 26.26 -10.27
N ALA A 233 -2.64 25.96 -10.37
CA ALA A 233 -1.61 26.99 -10.34
C ALA A 233 -1.72 27.99 -11.50
N ASP A 234 -2.20 27.57 -12.67
CA ASP A 234 -2.43 28.44 -13.81
C ASP A 234 -3.75 29.21 -13.65
N ILE A 235 -4.80 28.59 -13.15
CA ILE A 235 -6.11 29.28 -12.90
C ILE A 235 -5.94 30.46 -11.95
N ILE A 236 -5.20 30.33 -10.85
CA ILE A 236 -5.02 31.43 -9.88
C ILE A 236 -4.24 32.61 -10.45
N ARG A 237 -3.51 32.41 -11.55
CA ARG A 237 -2.72 33.45 -12.24
C ARG A 237 -3.52 34.20 -13.31
N LEU A 238 -4.67 33.68 -13.73
CA LEU A 238 -5.54 34.33 -14.70
C LEU A 238 -6.06 35.63 -14.09
N THR A 239 -5.77 36.75 -14.73
CA THR A 239 -6.16 38.12 -14.27
C THR A 239 -7.43 38.67 -14.93
N THR A 240 -7.80 38.10 -16.07
CA THR A 240 -9.03 38.40 -16.78
C THR A 240 -9.66 37.11 -17.28
N THR A 241 -10.96 37.17 -17.58
CA THR A 241 -11.73 36.05 -18.15
C THR A 241 -11.87 36.24 -19.67
N PRO A 242 -10.89 35.75 -20.48
CA PRO A 242 -11.04 35.80 -21.93
C PRO A 242 -12.25 34.98 -22.38
N GLU A 243 -12.81 35.32 -23.52
CA GLU A 243 -13.95 34.59 -24.12
C GLU A 243 -13.63 33.08 -24.29
N GLN A 244 -12.36 32.76 -24.62
CA GLN A 244 -11.85 31.41 -24.71
C GLN A 244 -11.93 30.67 -23.37
N GLY A 245 -11.85 31.34 -22.23
CA GLY A 245 -11.94 30.74 -20.88
C GLY A 245 -13.27 30.05 -20.67
N LYS A 246 -14.38 30.59 -21.21
CA LYS A 246 -15.71 30.00 -21.10
C LYS A 246 -15.76 28.59 -21.78
N ALA A 247 -15.22 28.49 -23.00
CA ALA A 247 -15.22 27.22 -23.73
C ALA A 247 -14.41 26.15 -23.00
N LEU A 248 -13.28 26.52 -22.39
CA LEU A 248 -12.49 25.61 -21.55
C LEU A 248 -13.22 25.24 -20.27
N ALA A 249 -13.87 26.19 -19.61
CA ALA A 249 -14.66 25.92 -18.41
C ALA A 249 -15.82 24.95 -18.68
N ASP A 250 -16.51 25.11 -19.82
CA ASP A 250 -17.58 24.20 -20.24
C ASP A 250 -17.03 22.78 -20.50
N PHE A 251 -15.87 22.67 -21.14
CA PHE A 251 -15.20 21.37 -21.34
C PHE A 251 -14.80 20.69 -20.01
N ILE A 252 -14.29 21.48 -19.04
CA ILE A 252 -13.94 20.92 -17.72
C ILE A 252 -15.20 20.47 -16.96
N ARG A 253 -16.34 21.20 -17.08
CA ARG A 253 -17.64 20.77 -16.53
C ARG A 253 -18.09 19.47 -17.16
N GLN A 254 -18.05 19.37 -18.48
CA GLN A 254 -18.37 18.13 -19.19
C GLN A 254 -17.47 16.97 -18.72
N THR A 255 -16.16 17.20 -18.58
CA THR A 255 -15.24 16.19 -18.04
C THR A 255 -15.65 15.75 -16.64
N ALA A 256 -16.12 16.67 -15.78
CA ALA A 256 -16.61 16.35 -14.44
C ALA A 256 -17.93 15.56 -14.46
N ASP A 257 -18.84 15.87 -15.37
CA ASP A 257 -20.15 15.22 -15.48
C ASP A 257 -20.04 13.81 -16.09
N GLU A 258 -19.10 13.60 -17.00
CA GLU A 258 -18.79 12.30 -17.60
C GLU A 258 -17.73 11.51 -16.82
N PHE A 259 -17.34 11.97 -15.62
CA PHE A 259 -16.31 11.34 -14.83
C PHE A 259 -16.82 10.04 -14.18
N ALA A 260 -16.62 8.92 -14.88
CA ALA A 260 -16.99 7.61 -14.41
C ALA A 260 -15.83 6.61 -14.63
N GLU A 261 -15.74 5.57 -13.81
CA GLU A 261 -14.72 4.52 -13.93
C GLU A 261 -14.73 3.90 -15.33
N GLN A 262 -15.91 3.63 -15.86
CA GLN A 262 -16.12 2.94 -17.15
C GLN A 262 -15.99 3.85 -18.39
N ASN A 263 -15.86 5.17 -18.21
CA ASN A 263 -15.69 6.09 -19.35
C ASN A 263 -14.32 5.88 -19.99
N ASN A 264 -14.31 5.56 -21.29
CA ASN A 264 -13.08 5.34 -22.09
C ASN A 264 -12.37 6.62 -22.51
N VAL A 265 -12.90 7.77 -22.15
CA VAL A 265 -12.40 9.14 -22.44
C VAL A 265 -12.26 9.52 -23.91
N GLU A 266 -12.62 8.67 -24.87
CA GLU A 266 -12.44 8.93 -26.30
C GLU A 266 -13.30 10.10 -26.78
N THR A 267 -14.55 10.19 -26.31
CA THR A 267 -15.42 11.33 -26.62
C THR A 267 -14.83 12.62 -26.10
N LEU A 268 -14.34 12.64 -24.85
CA LEU A 268 -13.73 13.81 -24.24
C LEU A 268 -12.45 14.24 -24.97
N LEU A 269 -11.63 13.29 -25.41
CA LEU A 269 -10.43 13.59 -26.19
C LEU A 269 -10.79 14.19 -27.57
N SER A 270 -11.84 13.70 -28.23
CA SER A 270 -12.33 14.25 -29.47
C SER A 270 -12.87 15.68 -29.31
N GLU A 271 -13.58 15.94 -28.19
CA GLU A 271 -14.05 17.29 -27.82
C GLU A 271 -12.87 18.23 -27.55
N LEU A 272 -11.85 17.75 -26.85
CA LEU A 272 -10.63 18.50 -26.58
C LEU A 272 -9.90 18.89 -27.87
N GLU A 273 -9.81 18.00 -28.85
CA GLU A 273 -9.23 18.29 -30.16
C GLU A 273 -10.05 19.35 -30.93
N ARG A 274 -11.39 19.36 -30.76
CA ARG A 274 -12.23 20.43 -31.33
C ARG A 274 -11.97 21.76 -30.65
N LEU A 275 -11.80 21.76 -29.34
CA LEU A 275 -11.49 22.95 -28.58
C LEU A 275 -10.10 23.50 -28.93
N HIS A 276 -9.13 22.62 -29.19
CA HIS A 276 -7.78 22.99 -29.64
C HIS A 276 -7.84 23.71 -30.98
N ARG A 277 -8.55 23.14 -31.97
CA ARG A 277 -8.78 23.78 -33.27
C ARG A 277 -9.52 25.11 -33.18
N TYR A 278 -10.47 25.22 -32.24
CA TYR A 278 -11.15 26.51 -31.97
C TYR A 278 -10.14 27.56 -31.50
N TYR A 279 -9.17 27.22 -30.63
CA TYR A 279 -8.16 28.15 -30.15
C TYR A 279 -7.20 28.57 -31.29
N GLU A 280 -6.81 27.68 -32.18
CA GLU A 280 -5.94 27.97 -33.33
C GLU A 280 -6.56 28.96 -34.32
N GLN A 281 -7.89 28.96 -34.43
CA GLN A 281 -8.61 29.84 -35.35
C GLN A 281 -8.89 31.25 -34.79
N GLN A 282 -8.55 31.48 -33.49
CA GLN A 282 -8.76 32.77 -32.87
C GLN A 282 -7.78 33.83 -33.38
N GLN A 283 -8.22 35.11 -33.37
CA GLN A 283 -7.32 36.23 -33.67
C GLN A 283 -6.16 36.28 -32.68
N LEU A 284 -5.00 36.74 -33.15
CA LEU A 284 -3.84 36.93 -32.26
C LEU A 284 -4.14 37.93 -31.13
N PRO A 285 -3.53 37.73 -29.95
CA PRO A 285 -3.73 38.64 -28.82
C PRO A 285 -3.15 40.04 -29.14
N VAL A 286 -3.85 41.07 -28.78
CA VAL A 286 -3.48 42.46 -29.06
C VAL A 286 -2.66 43.07 -27.93
N THR A 287 -2.89 42.62 -26.69
CA THR A 287 -2.18 43.13 -25.52
C THR A 287 -1.30 42.02 -24.86
N ARG A 288 -0.26 42.45 -24.14
CA ARG A 288 0.56 41.55 -23.36
C ARG A 288 -0.26 40.77 -22.34
N GLN A 289 -1.19 41.40 -21.63
CA GLN A 289 -2.04 40.74 -20.66
C GLN A 289 -2.93 39.67 -21.29
N GLU A 290 -3.51 39.98 -22.45
CA GLU A 290 -4.28 39.00 -23.21
C GLU A 290 -3.43 37.81 -23.64
N PHE A 291 -2.20 38.07 -24.11
CA PHE A 291 -1.26 37.01 -24.47
C PHE A 291 -0.93 36.10 -23.25
N GLU A 292 -0.63 36.69 -22.11
CA GLU A 292 -0.33 35.94 -20.88
C GLU A 292 -1.52 35.09 -20.43
N ASN A 293 -2.73 35.62 -20.41
CA ASN A 293 -3.94 34.87 -20.05
C ASN A 293 -4.24 33.75 -21.06
N ARG A 294 -4.12 34.01 -22.35
CA ARG A 294 -4.36 32.98 -23.39
C ARG A 294 -3.28 31.87 -23.32
N SER A 295 -2.04 32.22 -23.00
CA SER A 295 -0.97 31.23 -22.79
C SER A 295 -1.30 30.30 -21.61
N MET A 296 -1.79 30.84 -20.50
CA MET A 296 -2.24 30.03 -19.35
C MET A 296 -3.43 29.14 -19.69
N LEU A 297 -4.43 29.64 -20.43
CA LEU A 297 -5.55 28.83 -20.91
C LEU A 297 -5.10 27.68 -21.81
N TYR A 298 -4.11 27.94 -22.67
CA TYR A 298 -3.52 26.92 -23.53
C TYR A 298 -2.78 25.85 -22.71
N HIS A 299 -2.03 26.25 -21.68
CA HIS A 299 -1.39 25.28 -20.76
C HIS A 299 -2.43 24.43 -20.03
N ILE A 300 -3.53 25.02 -19.57
CA ILE A 300 -4.64 24.28 -18.95
C ILE A 300 -5.25 23.28 -19.93
N LEU A 301 -5.39 23.65 -21.21
CA LEU A 301 -5.91 22.77 -22.25
C LEU A 301 -4.98 21.54 -22.44
N GLU A 302 -3.67 21.78 -22.54
CA GLU A 302 -2.67 20.70 -22.64
C GLU A 302 -2.65 19.81 -21.39
N ASP A 303 -2.77 20.39 -20.22
CA ASP A 303 -2.85 19.64 -18.98
C ASP A 303 -4.16 18.83 -18.87
N MET A 304 -5.29 19.33 -19.39
CA MET A 304 -6.50 18.52 -19.50
C MET A 304 -6.34 17.34 -20.44
N LYS A 305 -5.59 17.51 -21.55
CA LYS A 305 -5.22 16.38 -22.40
C LYS A 305 -4.40 15.35 -21.64
N ALA A 306 -3.35 15.78 -20.96
CA ALA A 306 -2.52 14.88 -20.14
C ALA A 306 -3.35 14.16 -19.05
N PHE A 307 -4.32 14.86 -18.43
CA PHE A 307 -5.23 14.29 -17.45
C PHE A 307 -6.08 13.15 -18.03
N LEU A 308 -6.61 13.32 -19.26
CA LEU A 308 -7.40 12.32 -19.96
C LEU A 308 -6.53 11.17 -20.49
N ASP A 309 -5.34 11.46 -21.03
CA ASP A 309 -4.40 10.46 -21.56
C ASP A 309 -3.94 9.50 -20.44
N ILE A 310 -3.69 9.98 -19.24
CA ILE A 310 -3.37 9.11 -18.08
C ILE A 310 -4.46 8.05 -17.85
N LYS A 311 -5.73 8.41 -17.99
CA LYS A 311 -6.84 7.46 -17.86
C LYS A 311 -6.94 6.54 -19.06
N LYS A 312 -6.74 7.06 -20.28
CA LYS A 312 -6.72 6.25 -21.52
C LYS A 312 -5.65 5.18 -21.44
N ASP A 313 -4.43 5.55 -21.04
CA ASP A 313 -3.32 4.61 -20.88
C ASP A 313 -3.64 3.50 -19.88
N PHE A 314 -4.24 3.86 -18.74
CA PHE A 314 -4.68 2.89 -17.73
C PHE A 314 -5.71 1.89 -18.28
N ILE A 315 -6.65 2.34 -19.11
CA ILE A 315 -7.68 1.47 -19.72
C ILE A 315 -7.08 0.60 -20.83
N THR A 316 -6.16 1.15 -21.65
CA THR A 316 -5.56 0.44 -22.79
C THR A 316 -4.55 -0.62 -22.36
N ALA A 317 -3.90 -0.44 -21.19
CA ALA A 317 -2.94 -1.40 -20.64
C ALA A 317 -3.59 -2.67 -20.08
N ARG A 318 -4.91 -2.75 -20.07
CA ARG A 318 -5.72 -3.85 -19.51
C ARG A 318 -6.62 -4.48 -20.54
#